data_7eee695aa52fd3bf10d9d2da47669c18
#
_entry.id   7eee695aa52fd3bf10d9d2da47669c18
#
_cell.length_a   1.000
_cell.length_b   1.000
_cell.length_c   1.000
_cell.angle_alpha   90.00
_cell.angle_beta   90.00
_cell.angle_gamma   90.00
#
_symmetry.space_group_name_H-M   'P 1'
#
loop_
_entity.id
_entity.type
_entity.pdbx_description
1 polymer ?
#
loop_
_entity_poly.entity_id
_entity_poly.type
_entity_poly.pdbx_seq_one_letter_code
_entity_poly.pdbx_strand_id
1 'polypeptide(L)'
;MAHEPVLAGEVTDFLAPALEEGGVFVDATLGRAGHAKRILERAPSAFLVGIDRDPDALEASRATLAPFGDRFVLVRDDFSNLAAVLERLGVAPVRGVLLDLGVSSPQLDEPARGFSFRNAGPLDMRMDPSASLTANEVVNTYAQHELERVISRYGEERFARRIARSIISHRPIGDTEELAEIVKEAIPAATRRTGPHPARRTFQGIRIEVNGELEALARALPAAVGSIQPGGRLAVISYHSLEDRAVKRFFLDEARDCVCPPALPVCSCDAEARIRILTRKPVKPKDAEIEHNPRAKSAKLRVAERLATQRKPAA
;
A
#
# COMPACT_ATOMS: atom_id res chain seq x y z
N MET A 1 7.71 -16.80 -16.18
CA MET A 1 8.44 -16.91 -14.91
C MET A 1 7.47 -16.56 -13.79
N ALA A 2 7.44 -17.34 -12.69
CA ALA A 2 6.60 -17.00 -11.54
C ALA A 2 7.04 -15.66 -10.95
N HIS A 3 6.12 -14.75 -10.76
CA HIS A 3 6.39 -13.44 -10.18
C HIS A 3 6.79 -13.61 -8.71
N GLU A 4 8.04 -13.29 -8.39
CA GLU A 4 8.51 -13.31 -7.01
C GLU A 4 8.04 -12.05 -6.28
N PRO A 5 7.41 -12.17 -5.09
CA PRO A 5 6.96 -11.01 -4.32
C PRO A 5 8.15 -10.18 -3.84
N VAL A 6 7.95 -8.87 -3.74
CA VAL A 6 9.00 -7.93 -3.34
C VAL A 6 9.36 -8.10 -1.87
N LEU A 7 10.67 -8.15 -1.53
CA LEU A 7 11.15 -8.34 -0.15
C LEU A 7 10.59 -9.61 0.52
N ALA A 8 10.37 -10.65 -0.28
CA ALA A 8 9.67 -11.86 0.16
C ALA A 8 10.36 -12.56 1.34
N GLY A 9 11.69 -12.63 1.33
CA GLY A 9 12.50 -13.19 2.43
C GLY A 9 12.33 -12.36 3.69
N GLU A 10 12.54 -11.05 3.58
CA GLU A 10 12.48 -10.12 4.70
C GLU A 10 11.09 -10.07 5.35
N VAL A 11 10.01 -10.07 4.55
CA VAL A 11 8.63 -10.13 5.08
C VAL A 11 8.40 -11.43 5.84
N THR A 12 8.85 -12.56 5.28
CA THR A 12 8.73 -13.87 5.93
C THR A 12 9.52 -13.90 7.24
N ASP A 13 10.76 -13.45 7.24
CA ASP A 13 11.63 -13.43 8.44
C ASP A 13 11.06 -12.56 9.57
N PHE A 14 10.36 -11.47 9.22
CA PHE A 14 9.71 -10.64 10.23
C PHE A 14 8.37 -11.19 10.71
N LEU A 15 7.53 -11.79 9.86
CA LEU A 15 6.18 -12.21 10.24
C LEU A 15 6.12 -13.65 10.79
N ALA A 16 6.90 -14.57 10.23
CA ALA A 16 6.83 -15.99 10.62
C ALA A 16 7.08 -16.25 12.12
N PRO A 17 8.01 -15.56 12.81
CA PRO A 17 8.21 -15.78 14.26
C PRO A 17 6.96 -15.52 15.10
N ALA A 18 6.09 -14.59 14.70
CA ALA A 18 4.84 -14.34 15.41
C ALA A 18 3.79 -15.46 15.19
N LEU A 19 4.03 -16.34 14.22
CA LEU A 19 3.13 -17.40 13.76
C LEU A 19 3.64 -18.82 14.07
N GLU A 20 4.77 -18.98 14.76
CA GLU A 20 5.37 -20.29 15.08
C GLU A 20 4.42 -21.20 15.86
N GLU A 21 3.66 -20.63 16.78
CA GLU A 21 2.62 -21.33 17.55
C GLU A 21 1.27 -21.41 16.81
N GLY A 22 1.22 -21.06 15.54
CA GLY A 22 -0.01 -20.93 14.75
C GLY A 22 -0.71 -19.60 14.95
N GLY A 23 -2.01 -19.55 14.62
CA GLY A 23 -2.84 -18.36 14.70
C GLY A 23 -3.11 -17.72 13.33
N VAL A 24 -3.82 -16.59 13.32
CA VAL A 24 -4.28 -15.96 12.09
C VAL A 24 -3.25 -14.98 11.58
N PHE A 25 -2.91 -15.13 10.30
CA PHE A 25 -2.17 -14.18 9.48
C PHE A 25 -3.12 -13.51 8.49
N VAL A 26 -3.03 -12.20 8.37
CA VAL A 26 -3.82 -11.42 7.39
C VAL A 26 -2.88 -10.86 6.33
N ASP A 27 -3.11 -11.24 5.08
CA ASP A 27 -2.57 -10.53 3.92
C ASP A 27 -3.70 -9.65 3.37
N ALA A 28 -3.66 -8.36 3.71
CA ALA A 28 -4.75 -7.44 3.41
C ALA A 28 -4.64 -6.81 2.00
N THR A 29 -3.60 -7.21 1.25
CA THR A 29 -3.31 -6.82 -0.13
C THR A 29 -2.85 -8.05 -0.91
N LEU A 30 -3.67 -9.08 -0.90
CA LEU A 30 -3.31 -10.45 -1.25
C LEU A 30 -2.67 -10.61 -2.63
N GLY A 31 -3.15 -9.85 -3.62
CA GLY A 31 -2.70 -10.00 -4.99
C GLY A 31 -2.78 -11.44 -5.48
N ARG A 32 -1.67 -12.00 -5.96
CA ARG A 32 -1.56 -13.41 -6.35
C ARG A 32 -1.10 -14.34 -5.23
N ALA A 33 -1.20 -13.91 -3.99
CA ALA A 33 -0.84 -14.65 -2.78
C ALA A 33 0.64 -15.06 -2.68
N GLY A 34 1.56 -14.32 -3.28
CA GLY A 34 2.97 -14.68 -3.26
C GLY A 34 3.59 -14.61 -1.87
N HIS A 35 3.34 -13.56 -1.11
CA HIS A 35 3.72 -13.45 0.30
C HIS A 35 3.00 -14.46 1.17
N ALA A 36 1.68 -14.55 1.02
CA ALA A 36 0.84 -15.47 1.78
C ALA A 36 1.31 -16.93 1.65
N LYS A 37 1.63 -17.36 0.43
CA LYS A 37 2.20 -18.69 0.17
C LYS A 37 3.46 -18.95 1.00
N ARG A 38 4.44 -18.04 0.95
CA ARG A 38 5.71 -18.18 1.69
C ARG A 38 5.50 -18.20 3.21
N ILE A 39 4.58 -17.40 3.71
CA ILE A 39 4.24 -17.39 5.13
C ILE A 39 3.61 -18.74 5.54
N LEU A 40 2.65 -19.27 4.76
CA LEU A 40 2.01 -20.55 5.04
C LEU A 40 2.97 -21.74 4.92
N GLU A 41 3.98 -21.68 4.04
CA GLU A 41 5.05 -22.67 3.94
C GLU A 41 5.95 -22.64 5.19
N ARG A 42 6.28 -21.45 5.69
CA ARG A 42 7.19 -21.24 6.84
C ARG A 42 6.51 -21.45 8.19
N ALA A 43 5.20 -21.22 8.28
CA ALA A 43 4.37 -21.38 9.46
C ALA A 43 3.21 -22.38 9.20
N PRO A 44 3.45 -23.71 9.30
CA PRO A 44 2.47 -24.72 8.90
C PRO A 44 1.16 -24.70 9.71
N SER A 45 1.19 -24.18 10.95
CA SER A 45 0.02 -24.05 11.82
C SER A 45 -0.73 -22.72 11.66
N ALA A 46 -0.27 -21.82 10.77
CA ALA A 46 -0.93 -20.55 10.52
C ALA A 46 -2.17 -20.73 9.64
N PHE A 47 -3.17 -19.87 9.88
CA PHE A 47 -4.37 -19.71 9.05
C PHE A 47 -4.33 -18.34 8.37
N LEU A 48 -4.60 -18.27 7.08
CA LEU A 48 -4.60 -17.06 6.28
C LEU A 48 -6.00 -16.46 6.12
N VAL A 49 -6.12 -15.17 6.39
CA VAL A 49 -7.20 -14.33 5.84
C VAL A 49 -6.60 -13.48 4.74
N GLY A 50 -6.95 -13.76 3.48
CA GLY A 50 -6.52 -13.00 2.31
C GLY A 50 -7.59 -12.01 1.89
N ILE A 51 -7.25 -10.72 1.84
CA ILE A 51 -8.17 -9.65 1.42
C ILE A 51 -7.61 -9.01 0.15
N ASP A 52 -8.47 -8.84 -0.85
CA ASP A 52 -8.19 -8.01 -2.02
C ASP A 52 -9.48 -7.44 -2.58
N ARG A 53 -9.42 -6.25 -3.15
CA ARG A 53 -10.56 -5.63 -3.82
C ARG A 53 -10.67 -6.00 -5.30
N ASP A 54 -9.59 -6.50 -5.90
CA ASP A 54 -9.54 -6.94 -7.28
C ASP A 54 -10.01 -8.41 -7.38
N PRO A 55 -11.16 -8.69 -8.07
CA PRO A 55 -11.66 -10.06 -8.20
C PRO A 55 -10.70 -10.96 -8.98
N ASP A 56 -9.95 -10.42 -9.95
CA ASP A 56 -8.99 -11.20 -10.74
C ASP A 56 -7.80 -11.65 -9.90
N ALA A 57 -7.38 -10.81 -8.94
CA ALA A 57 -6.35 -11.16 -7.96
C ALA A 57 -6.81 -12.32 -7.06
N LEU A 58 -8.03 -12.26 -6.55
CA LEU A 58 -8.60 -13.33 -5.71
C LEU A 58 -8.74 -14.65 -6.47
N GLU A 59 -9.16 -14.63 -7.71
CA GLU A 59 -9.26 -15.83 -8.53
C GLU A 59 -7.86 -16.45 -8.77
N ALA A 60 -6.88 -15.64 -9.14
CA ALA A 60 -5.50 -16.10 -9.32
C ALA A 60 -4.89 -16.64 -8.02
N SER A 61 -5.22 -16.04 -6.87
CA SER A 61 -4.72 -16.47 -5.57
C SER A 61 -5.24 -17.84 -5.15
N ARG A 62 -6.46 -18.23 -5.53
CA ARG A 62 -7.04 -19.56 -5.25
C ARG A 62 -6.15 -20.69 -5.79
N ALA A 63 -5.67 -20.56 -7.03
CA ALA A 63 -4.76 -21.53 -7.62
C ALA A 63 -3.42 -21.61 -6.88
N THR A 64 -2.88 -20.46 -6.47
CA THR A 64 -1.63 -20.38 -5.69
C THR A 64 -1.75 -21.04 -4.32
N LEU A 65 -2.91 -20.89 -3.67
CA LEU A 65 -3.18 -21.33 -2.30
C LEU A 65 -3.80 -22.72 -2.23
N ALA A 66 -4.23 -23.32 -3.34
CA ALA A 66 -4.85 -24.66 -3.36
C ALA A 66 -4.06 -25.75 -2.60
N PRO A 67 -2.70 -25.79 -2.63
CA PRO A 67 -1.94 -26.78 -1.87
C PRO A 67 -2.10 -26.69 -0.34
N PHE A 68 -2.64 -25.58 0.18
CA PHE A 68 -2.79 -25.36 1.63
C PHE A 68 -4.15 -25.82 2.17
N GLY A 69 -5.04 -26.37 1.33
CA GLY A 69 -6.34 -26.92 1.75
C GLY A 69 -7.21 -25.87 2.46
N ASP A 70 -7.67 -26.21 3.66
CA ASP A 70 -8.59 -25.38 4.45
C ASP A 70 -7.89 -24.30 5.31
N ARG A 71 -6.60 -24.08 5.12
CA ARG A 71 -5.82 -23.10 5.90
C ARG A 71 -5.96 -21.65 5.44
N PHE A 72 -6.94 -21.32 4.63
CA PHE A 72 -7.17 -19.94 4.19
C PHE A 72 -8.63 -19.63 3.92
N VAL A 73 -8.96 -18.36 4.04
CA VAL A 73 -10.20 -17.77 3.55
C VAL A 73 -9.88 -16.52 2.72
N LEU A 74 -10.59 -16.33 1.61
CA LEU A 74 -10.43 -15.18 0.72
C LEU A 74 -11.66 -14.29 0.81
N VAL A 75 -11.43 -12.99 0.97
CA VAL A 75 -12.48 -11.98 1.11
C VAL A 75 -12.27 -10.88 0.08
N ARG A 76 -13.30 -10.62 -0.74
CA ARG A 76 -13.31 -9.44 -1.60
C ARG A 76 -13.73 -8.23 -0.76
N ASP A 77 -12.77 -7.39 -0.42
CA ASP A 77 -12.98 -6.16 0.34
C ASP A 77 -11.78 -5.22 0.17
N ASP A 78 -11.93 -3.97 0.57
CA ASP A 78 -10.81 -3.03 0.68
C ASP A 78 -10.08 -3.22 2.01
N PHE A 79 -8.75 -3.15 2.00
CA PHE A 79 -7.93 -3.32 3.20
C PHE A 79 -8.25 -2.30 4.31
N SER A 80 -8.87 -1.17 3.98
CA SER A 80 -9.34 -0.20 4.98
C SER A 80 -10.48 -0.75 5.85
N ASN A 81 -11.16 -1.80 5.41
CA ASN A 81 -12.24 -2.48 6.14
C ASN A 81 -11.75 -3.69 6.95
N LEU A 82 -10.42 -3.86 7.09
CA LEU A 82 -9.78 -5.00 7.75
C LEU A 82 -10.44 -5.37 9.09
N ALA A 83 -10.69 -4.41 9.98
CA ALA A 83 -11.31 -4.70 11.28
C ALA A 83 -12.72 -5.31 11.14
N ALA A 84 -13.56 -4.75 10.27
CA ALA A 84 -14.91 -5.26 10.01
C ALA A 84 -14.90 -6.66 9.36
N VAL A 85 -13.91 -6.91 8.48
CA VAL A 85 -13.72 -8.25 7.89
C VAL A 85 -13.38 -9.27 8.96
N LEU A 86 -12.43 -8.96 9.85
CA LEU A 86 -12.01 -9.87 10.92
C LEU A 86 -13.11 -10.12 11.94
N GLU A 87 -13.90 -9.09 12.28
CA GLU A 87 -15.06 -9.20 13.16
C GLU A 87 -16.13 -10.13 12.54
N ARG A 88 -16.47 -9.93 11.26
CA ARG A 88 -17.44 -10.76 10.53
C ARG A 88 -17.02 -12.22 10.45
N LEU A 89 -15.71 -12.50 10.35
CA LEU A 89 -15.16 -13.85 10.33
C LEU A 89 -14.99 -14.46 11.73
N GLY A 90 -15.08 -13.67 12.80
CA GLY A 90 -14.86 -14.11 14.16
C GLY A 90 -13.43 -14.57 14.47
N VAL A 91 -12.42 -14.01 13.78
CA VAL A 91 -11.02 -14.48 13.85
C VAL A 91 -10.06 -13.50 14.53
N ALA A 92 -10.54 -12.37 15.03
CA ALA A 92 -9.73 -11.48 15.85
C ALA A 92 -9.58 -12.01 17.29
N PRO A 93 -8.44 -11.73 17.96
CA PRO A 93 -7.26 -11.03 17.49
C PRO A 93 -6.35 -11.90 16.61
N VAL A 94 -5.54 -11.24 15.73
CA VAL A 94 -4.63 -11.89 14.79
C VAL A 94 -3.17 -11.79 15.22
N ARG A 95 -2.28 -12.63 14.67
CA ARG A 95 -0.85 -12.61 15.00
C ARG A 95 0.03 -11.86 14.00
N GLY A 96 -0.43 -11.71 12.78
CA GLY A 96 0.32 -10.99 11.75
C GLY A 96 -0.59 -10.29 10.77
N VAL A 97 -0.18 -9.09 10.32
CA VAL A 97 -0.84 -8.36 9.23
C VAL A 97 0.23 -7.89 8.26
N LEU A 98 0.00 -8.12 6.97
CA LEU A 98 0.76 -7.59 5.86
C LEU A 98 -0.09 -6.59 5.07
N LEU A 99 0.50 -5.46 4.76
CA LEU A 99 0.03 -4.50 3.77
C LEU A 99 1.15 -4.33 2.72
N ASP A 100 1.00 -4.93 1.53
CA ASP A 100 1.87 -4.71 0.38
C ASP A 100 1.20 -3.70 -0.55
N LEU A 101 1.51 -2.41 -0.33
CA LEU A 101 0.79 -1.30 -0.96
C LEU A 101 1.14 -1.16 -2.45
N GLY A 102 0.31 -0.40 -3.16
CA GLY A 102 0.52 -0.07 -4.56
C GLY A 102 -0.24 -0.96 -5.52
N VAL A 103 0.30 -1.15 -6.73
CA VAL A 103 -0.34 -1.85 -7.84
C VAL A 103 0.30 -3.22 -8.09
N SER A 104 -0.50 -4.21 -8.39
CA SER A 104 -0.02 -5.52 -8.77
C SER A 104 0.63 -5.50 -10.16
N SER A 105 1.51 -6.48 -10.43
CA SER A 105 2.14 -6.59 -11.75
C SER A 105 1.15 -6.74 -12.90
N PRO A 106 0.09 -7.57 -12.82
CA PRO A 106 -0.92 -7.63 -13.86
C PRO A 106 -1.57 -6.28 -14.15
N GLN A 107 -1.91 -5.50 -13.12
CA GLN A 107 -2.49 -4.16 -13.31
C GLN A 107 -1.58 -3.23 -14.12
N LEU A 108 -0.24 -3.34 -13.95
CA LEU A 108 0.73 -2.57 -14.73
C LEU A 108 1.00 -3.14 -16.13
N ASP A 109 0.88 -4.45 -16.31
CA ASP A 109 1.23 -5.14 -17.55
C ASP A 109 0.05 -5.20 -18.54
N GLU A 110 -1.18 -5.12 -18.05
CA GLU A 110 -2.40 -5.12 -18.87
C GLU A 110 -2.76 -3.70 -19.32
N PRO A 111 -2.58 -3.34 -20.61
CA PRO A 111 -2.89 -1.99 -21.09
C PRO A 111 -4.34 -1.60 -20.86
N ALA A 112 -5.27 -2.57 -20.92
CA ALA A 112 -6.71 -2.36 -20.70
C ALA A 112 -7.06 -1.84 -19.30
N ARG A 113 -6.17 -2.00 -18.29
CA ARG A 113 -6.35 -1.48 -16.95
C ARG A 113 -5.93 0.00 -16.80
N GLY A 114 -5.20 0.58 -17.76
CA GLY A 114 -4.86 2.00 -17.81
C GLY A 114 -3.84 2.50 -16.77
N PHE A 115 -3.14 1.63 -16.04
CA PHE A 115 -2.13 2.04 -15.04
C PHE A 115 -0.79 2.45 -15.64
N SER A 116 -0.52 2.05 -16.88
CA SER A 116 0.76 2.27 -17.55
C SER A 116 0.56 3.21 -18.75
N PHE A 117 1.58 4.02 -19.03
CA PHE A 117 1.69 4.84 -20.25
C PHE A 117 2.72 4.28 -21.24
N ARG A 118 3.18 3.04 -21.04
CA ARG A 118 4.12 2.39 -21.99
C ARG A 118 3.42 1.87 -23.24
N ASN A 119 2.18 1.52 -23.11
CA ASN A 119 1.28 1.12 -24.18
C ASN A 119 -0.02 1.91 -24.02
N ALA A 120 -0.63 2.31 -25.13
CA ALA A 120 -1.92 2.98 -25.11
C ALA A 120 -2.98 2.10 -24.45
N GLY A 121 -3.77 2.68 -23.57
CA GLY A 121 -4.87 2.03 -22.87
C GLY A 121 -5.88 3.05 -22.39
N PRO A 122 -7.10 2.61 -21.99
CA PRO A 122 -8.12 3.52 -21.49
C PRO A 122 -7.67 4.25 -20.23
N LEU A 123 -8.16 5.45 -20.00
CA LEU A 123 -7.95 6.20 -18.76
C LEU A 123 -8.84 5.63 -17.65
N ASP A 124 -8.54 4.41 -17.18
CA ASP A 124 -9.31 3.72 -16.14
C ASP A 124 -8.63 3.84 -14.77
N MET A 125 -7.54 3.18 -14.53
CA MET A 125 -6.73 3.14 -13.30
C MET A 125 -7.47 2.64 -12.04
N ARG A 126 -8.66 2.06 -12.16
CA ARG A 126 -9.37 1.48 -11.01
C ARG A 126 -8.74 0.14 -10.62
N MET A 127 -8.43 -0.03 -9.35
CA MET A 127 -8.03 -1.34 -8.80
C MET A 127 -9.24 -2.25 -8.62
N ASP A 128 -10.37 -1.70 -8.13
CA ASP A 128 -11.69 -2.35 -8.16
C ASP A 128 -12.46 -1.88 -9.41
N PRO A 129 -12.71 -2.76 -10.41
CA PRO A 129 -13.44 -2.38 -11.61
C PRO A 129 -14.88 -1.91 -11.35
N SER A 130 -15.46 -2.21 -10.19
CA SER A 130 -16.81 -1.78 -9.82
C SER A 130 -16.86 -0.37 -9.21
N ALA A 131 -15.72 0.25 -8.91
CA ALA A 131 -15.66 1.62 -8.41
C ALA A 131 -16.15 2.62 -9.47
N SER A 132 -16.77 3.72 -9.05
CA SER A 132 -17.35 4.71 -9.96
C SER A 132 -16.32 5.63 -10.59
N LEU A 133 -15.35 6.13 -9.81
CA LEU A 133 -14.37 7.11 -10.26
C LEU A 133 -13.29 6.46 -11.14
N THR A 134 -13.09 6.99 -12.34
CA THR A 134 -12.07 6.56 -13.30
C THR A 134 -11.03 7.65 -13.52
N ALA A 135 -9.86 7.29 -14.07
CA ALA A 135 -8.87 8.29 -14.51
C ALA A 135 -9.42 9.20 -15.61
N ASN A 136 -10.36 8.70 -16.44
CA ASN A 136 -11.02 9.49 -17.45
C ASN A 136 -11.84 10.64 -16.83
N GLU A 137 -12.58 10.37 -15.77
CA GLU A 137 -13.32 11.42 -15.05
C GLU A 137 -12.38 12.43 -14.42
N VAL A 138 -11.31 11.99 -13.72
CA VAL A 138 -10.33 12.90 -13.15
C VAL A 138 -9.69 13.78 -14.23
N VAL A 139 -9.27 13.20 -15.35
CA VAL A 139 -8.57 13.90 -16.44
C VAL A 139 -9.50 14.81 -17.21
N ASN A 140 -10.72 14.36 -17.57
CA ASN A 140 -11.59 15.06 -18.50
C ASN A 140 -12.66 15.96 -17.86
N THR A 141 -12.95 15.79 -16.55
CA THR A 141 -14.03 16.54 -15.90
C THR A 141 -13.59 17.45 -14.75
N TYR A 142 -12.50 17.11 -14.02
CA TYR A 142 -12.06 17.93 -12.88
C TYR A 142 -11.71 19.35 -13.30
N ALA A 143 -12.04 20.32 -12.45
CA ALA A 143 -11.60 21.71 -12.64
C ALA A 143 -10.07 21.85 -12.53
N GLN A 144 -9.51 22.92 -13.07
CA GLN A 144 -8.04 23.12 -13.08
C GLN A 144 -7.41 23.04 -11.67
N HIS A 145 -8.06 23.64 -10.68
CA HIS A 145 -7.55 23.65 -9.29
C HIS A 145 -7.59 22.26 -8.64
N GLU A 146 -8.57 21.43 -9.00
CA GLU A 146 -8.66 20.03 -8.53
C GLU A 146 -7.56 19.18 -9.14
N LEU A 147 -7.31 19.27 -10.45
CA LEU A 147 -6.19 18.61 -11.12
C LEU A 147 -4.85 19.07 -10.55
N GLU A 148 -4.66 20.39 -10.33
CA GLU A 148 -3.45 20.94 -9.73
C GLU A 148 -3.24 20.34 -8.32
N ARG A 149 -4.31 20.24 -7.50
CA ARG A 149 -4.28 19.60 -6.18
C ARG A 149 -3.85 18.14 -6.28
N VAL A 150 -4.48 17.36 -7.16
CA VAL A 150 -4.17 15.94 -7.36
C VAL A 150 -2.71 15.75 -7.77
N ILE A 151 -2.27 16.47 -8.79
CA ILE A 151 -0.90 16.34 -9.35
C ILE A 151 0.16 16.84 -8.35
N SER A 152 -0.11 17.92 -7.61
CA SER A 152 0.85 18.45 -6.64
C SER A 152 0.90 17.63 -5.36
N ARG A 153 -0.27 17.30 -4.77
CA ARG A 153 -0.36 16.63 -3.47
C ARG A 153 -0.02 15.14 -3.56
N TYR A 154 -0.58 14.44 -4.55
CA TYR A 154 -0.42 13.00 -4.69
C TYR A 154 0.68 12.59 -5.66
N GLY A 155 0.97 13.41 -6.65
CA GLY A 155 2.11 13.21 -7.54
C GLY A 155 3.43 13.79 -7.00
N GLU A 156 3.38 14.67 -5.99
CA GLU A 156 4.54 15.47 -5.53
C GLU A 156 5.24 16.17 -6.73
N GLU A 157 4.44 16.64 -7.73
CA GLU A 157 4.93 17.22 -8.97
C GLU A 157 4.96 18.76 -8.89
N ARG A 158 6.15 19.33 -9.02
CA ARG A 158 6.35 20.80 -8.92
C ARG A 158 5.74 21.61 -10.06
N PHE A 159 5.53 20.98 -11.22
CA PHE A 159 4.92 21.63 -12.39
C PHE A 159 3.40 21.40 -12.48
N ALA A 160 2.75 20.98 -11.39
CA ALA A 160 1.34 20.59 -11.34
C ALA A 160 0.41 21.62 -12.01
N ARG A 161 0.57 22.91 -11.71
CA ARG A 161 -0.26 23.99 -12.30
C ARG A 161 -0.13 24.06 -13.82
N ARG A 162 1.08 23.88 -14.34
CA ARG A 162 1.33 23.92 -15.79
C ARG A 162 0.78 22.69 -16.47
N ILE A 163 0.94 21.51 -15.84
CA ILE A 163 0.40 20.25 -16.33
C ILE A 163 -1.14 20.29 -16.32
N ALA A 164 -1.77 20.72 -15.23
CA ALA A 164 -3.22 20.84 -15.15
C ALA A 164 -3.79 21.75 -16.24
N ARG A 165 -3.15 22.90 -16.50
CA ARG A 165 -3.56 23.79 -17.60
C ARG A 165 -3.41 23.11 -18.96
N SER A 166 -2.34 22.38 -19.19
CA SER A 166 -2.10 21.66 -20.45
C SER A 166 -3.14 20.55 -20.65
N ILE A 167 -3.45 19.77 -19.62
CA ILE A 167 -4.52 18.77 -19.68
C ILE A 167 -5.85 19.41 -20.09
N ILE A 168 -6.24 20.50 -19.44
CA ILE A 168 -7.53 21.17 -19.74
C ILE A 168 -7.58 21.67 -21.19
N SER A 169 -6.47 22.23 -21.71
CA SER A 169 -6.46 22.76 -23.10
C SER A 169 -6.48 21.68 -24.19
N HIS A 170 -6.22 20.43 -23.84
CA HIS A 170 -6.20 19.30 -24.79
C HIS A 170 -7.40 18.34 -24.64
N ARG A 171 -8.35 18.67 -23.79
CA ARG A 171 -9.56 17.84 -23.62
C ARG A 171 -10.41 17.84 -24.89
N PRO A 172 -11.06 16.67 -25.19
CA PRO A 172 -11.04 15.41 -24.46
C PRO A 172 -9.79 14.58 -24.75
N ILE A 173 -9.20 13.95 -23.72
CA ILE A 173 -8.04 13.08 -23.81
C ILE A 173 -8.54 11.63 -23.82
N GLY A 174 -8.12 10.83 -24.83
CA GLY A 174 -8.68 9.51 -25.11
C GLY A 174 -7.99 8.35 -24.40
N ASP A 175 -6.67 8.42 -24.21
CA ASP A 175 -5.90 7.30 -23.69
C ASP A 175 -4.67 7.72 -22.84
N THR A 176 -3.98 6.71 -22.31
CA THR A 176 -2.83 6.91 -21.42
C THR A 176 -1.59 7.44 -22.14
N GLU A 177 -1.40 7.12 -23.42
CA GLU A 177 -0.25 7.59 -24.19
C GLU A 177 -0.40 9.07 -24.52
N GLU A 178 -1.58 9.48 -24.99
CA GLU A 178 -1.93 10.88 -25.23
C GLU A 178 -1.73 11.73 -23.96
N LEU A 179 -2.26 11.26 -22.81
CA LEU A 179 -2.06 11.95 -21.54
C LEU A 179 -0.57 12.09 -21.19
N ALA A 180 0.23 11.04 -21.40
CA ALA A 180 1.65 11.05 -21.06
C ALA A 180 2.44 12.05 -21.91
N GLU A 181 2.14 12.18 -23.21
CA GLU A 181 2.77 13.16 -24.09
C GLU A 181 2.36 14.61 -23.72
N ILE A 182 1.09 14.87 -23.44
CA ILE A 182 0.61 16.17 -22.95
C ILE A 182 1.36 16.58 -21.66
N VAL A 183 1.49 15.66 -20.70
CA VAL A 183 2.22 15.90 -19.46
C VAL A 183 3.69 16.17 -19.72
N LYS A 184 4.33 15.39 -20.56
CA LYS A 184 5.74 15.54 -20.95
C LYS A 184 6.00 16.89 -21.60
N GLU A 185 5.17 17.32 -22.52
CA GLU A 185 5.29 18.63 -23.20
C GLU A 185 5.07 19.80 -22.24
N ALA A 186 4.20 19.66 -21.26
CA ALA A 186 3.98 20.66 -20.22
C ALA A 186 5.22 20.88 -19.33
N ILE A 187 6.10 19.91 -19.18
CA ILE A 187 7.31 20.00 -18.35
C ILE A 187 8.47 20.64 -19.16
N PRO A 188 9.24 21.59 -18.61
CA PRO A 188 10.37 22.21 -19.31
C PRO A 188 11.39 21.19 -19.83
N ALA A 189 11.85 21.34 -21.08
CA ALA A 189 12.76 20.40 -21.75
C ALA A 189 14.06 20.13 -20.97
N ALA A 190 14.61 21.12 -20.30
CA ALA A 190 15.81 20.95 -19.47
C ALA A 190 15.59 19.98 -18.29
N THR A 191 14.37 19.91 -17.75
CA THR A 191 14.04 19.07 -16.60
C THR A 191 13.71 17.62 -16.99
N ARG A 192 13.19 17.40 -18.20
CA ARG A 192 12.76 16.06 -18.66
C ARG A 192 13.88 15.22 -19.25
N ARG A 193 15.11 15.77 -19.38
CA ARG A 193 16.27 15.05 -19.94
C ARG A 193 16.94 14.07 -18.99
N THR A 194 16.70 14.20 -17.69
CA THR A 194 17.33 13.40 -16.64
C THR A 194 16.29 12.80 -15.70
N GLY A 195 16.47 11.56 -15.29
CA GLY A 195 15.58 10.91 -14.32
C GLY A 195 14.50 10.03 -14.95
N PRO A 196 13.48 9.63 -14.16
CA PRO A 196 12.36 8.82 -14.61
C PRO A 196 11.47 9.59 -15.57
N HIS A 197 10.61 8.87 -16.31
CA HIS A 197 9.68 9.47 -17.26
C HIS A 197 8.86 10.61 -16.63
N PRO A 198 8.71 11.78 -17.30
CA PRO A 198 8.05 12.96 -16.75
C PRO A 198 6.60 12.72 -16.28
N ALA A 199 5.84 11.88 -16.99
CA ALA A 199 4.45 11.58 -16.65
C ALA A 199 4.28 10.72 -15.38
N ARG A 200 5.35 10.06 -14.87
CA ARG A 200 5.25 9.11 -13.76
C ARG A 200 4.56 9.70 -12.53
N ARG A 201 4.89 10.92 -12.14
CA ARG A 201 4.32 11.58 -10.98
C ARG A 201 2.86 11.96 -11.17
N THR A 202 2.50 12.43 -12.36
CA THR A 202 1.11 12.75 -12.71
C THR A 202 0.25 11.50 -12.68
N PHE A 203 0.71 10.38 -13.27
CA PHE A 203 0.01 9.10 -13.23
C PHE A 203 -0.13 8.57 -11.81
N GLN A 204 0.92 8.67 -10.98
CA GLN A 204 0.82 8.35 -9.56
C GLN A 204 -0.26 9.18 -8.86
N GLY A 205 -0.30 10.49 -9.10
CA GLY A 205 -1.28 11.38 -8.49
C GLY A 205 -2.71 11.02 -8.87
N ILE A 206 -2.97 10.78 -10.16
CA ILE A 206 -4.29 10.37 -10.67
C ILE A 206 -4.68 9.00 -10.09
N ARG A 207 -3.77 8.03 -10.06
CA ARG A 207 -4.00 6.70 -9.48
C ARG A 207 -4.43 6.77 -8.01
N ILE A 208 -3.70 7.56 -7.21
CA ILE A 208 -4.00 7.75 -5.78
C ILE A 208 -5.39 8.38 -5.60
N GLU A 209 -5.74 9.36 -6.41
CA GLU A 209 -7.09 9.99 -6.39
C GLU A 209 -8.18 8.98 -6.74
N VAL A 210 -8.03 8.26 -7.86
CA VAL A 210 -9.01 7.26 -8.34
C VAL A 210 -9.28 6.18 -7.30
N ASN A 211 -8.25 5.73 -6.59
CA ASN A 211 -8.34 4.58 -5.69
C ASN A 211 -8.44 4.95 -4.20
N GLY A 212 -8.36 6.23 -3.84
CA GLY A 212 -8.42 6.68 -2.45
C GLY A 212 -7.31 6.06 -1.57
N GLU A 213 -6.11 5.79 -2.14
CA GLU A 213 -5.08 4.95 -1.54
C GLU A 213 -4.60 5.45 -0.17
N LEU A 214 -4.38 6.77 -0.03
CA LEU A 214 -3.87 7.35 1.21
C LEU A 214 -4.94 7.42 2.32
N GLU A 215 -6.18 7.65 1.96
CA GLU A 215 -7.31 7.63 2.88
C GLU A 215 -7.59 6.20 3.37
N ALA A 216 -7.50 5.21 2.47
CA ALA A 216 -7.61 3.80 2.83
C ALA A 216 -6.49 3.39 3.80
N LEU A 217 -5.23 3.78 3.51
CA LEU A 217 -4.09 3.53 4.39
C LEU A 217 -4.26 4.17 5.77
N ALA A 218 -4.75 5.41 5.83
CA ALA A 218 -4.97 6.11 7.10
C ALA A 218 -6.01 5.41 7.99
N ARG A 219 -7.01 4.72 7.39
CA ARG A 219 -7.98 3.89 8.13
C ARG A 219 -7.42 2.51 8.49
N ALA A 220 -6.69 1.89 7.59
CA ALA A 220 -6.17 0.53 7.75
C ALA A 220 -5.11 0.40 8.86
N LEU A 221 -4.21 1.38 8.99
CA LEU A 221 -3.12 1.31 9.96
C LEU A 221 -3.60 1.18 11.41
N PRO A 222 -4.51 2.07 11.93
CA PRO A 222 -5.04 1.90 13.29
C PRO A 222 -5.89 0.64 13.43
N ALA A 223 -6.64 0.24 12.40
CA ALA A 223 -7.41 -0.99 12.39
C ALA A 223 -6.50 -2.23 12.52
N ALA A 224 -5.39 -2.27 11.76
CA ALA A 224 -4.41 -3.35 11.83
C ALA A 224 -3.80 -3.47 13.24
N VAL A 225 -3.28 -2.36 13.81
CA VAL A 225 -2.71 -2.37 15.16
C VAL A 225 -3.74 -2.77 16.22
N GLY A 226 -5.00 -2.34 16.06
CA GLY A 226 -6.10 -2.70 16.97
C GLY A 226 -6.49 -4.18 16.90
N SER A 227 -6.33 -4.81 15.75
CA SER A 227 -6.69 -6.23 15.53
C SER A 227 -5.56 -7.20 15.91
N ILE A 228 -4.32 -6.72 16.06
CA ILE A 228 -3.15 -7.57 16.37
C ILE A 228 -3.06 -7.79 17.88
N GLN A 229 -2.87 -9.04 18.30
CA GLN A 229 -2.59 -9.39 19.70
C GLN A 229 -1.17 -8.96 20.13
N PRO A 230 -0.90 -8.83 21.45
CA PRO A 230 0.46 -8.59 21.94
C PRO A 230 1.46 -9.65 21.42
N GLY A 231 2.64 -9.18 20.96
CA GLY A 231 3.66 -10.00 20.32
C GLY A 231 3.42 -10.26 18.83
N GLY A 232 2.23 -9.97 18.30
CA GLY A 232 1.96 -10.03 16.88
C GLY A 232 2.56 -8.86 16.10
N ARG A 233 2.64 -8.95 14.78
CA ARG A 233 3.43 -8.03 13.96
C ARG A 233 2.64 -7.46 12.78
N LEU A 234 2.88 -6.16 12.51
CA LEU A 234 2.42 -5.45 11.33
C LEU A 234 3.61 -5.18 10.41
N ALA A 235 3.55 -5.68 9.19
CA ALA A 235 4.50 -5.39 8.13
C ALA A 235 3.81 -4.57 7.02
N VAL A 236 4.47 -3.48 6.58
CA VAL A 236 3.94 -2.61 5.53
C VAL A 236 5.03 -2.36 4.49
N ILE A 237 4.78 -2.72 3.23
CA ILE A 237 5.61 -2.36 2.09
C ILE A 237 4.99 -1.15 1.41
N SER A 238 5.77 -0.12 1.17
CA SER A 238 5.39 1.09 0.45
C SER A 238 6.28 1.31 -0.76
N TYR A 239 5.73 1.89 -1.84
CA TYR A 239 6.43 2.09 -3.11
C TYR A 239 6.65 3.56 -3.47
N HIS A 240 6.02 4.48 -2.74
CA HIS A 240 6.25 5.91 -2.91
C HIS A 240 6.37 6.66 -1.57
N SER A 241 6.84 7.90 -1.67
CA SER A 241 7.18 8.76 -0.52
C SER A 241 6.00 9.06 0.40
N LEU A 242 4.79 9.19 -0.15
CA LEU A 242 3.60 9.53 0.64
C LEU A 242 3.16 8.37 1.52
N GLU A 243 3.15 7.14 0.99
CA GLU A 243 2.89 5.93 1.78
C GLU A 243 3.93 5.76 2.89
N ASP A 244 5.23 5.75 2.53
CA ASP A 244 6.32 5.58 3.51
C ASP A 244 6.27 6.63 4.62
N ARG A 245 5.92 7.89 4.28
CA ARG A 245 5.76 8.97 5.24
C ARG A 245 4.58 8.76 6.17
N ALA A 246 3.44 8.31 5.63
CA ALA A 246 2.24 8.01 6.41
C ALA A 246 2.50 6.87 7.41
N VAL A 247 3.06 5.75 6.94
CA VAL A 247 3.41 4.60 7.79
C VAL A 247 4.44 4.99 8.84
N LYS A 248 5.52 5.70 8.45
CA LYS A 248 6.55 6.15 9.39
C LYS A 248 5.95 7.03 10.49
N ARG A 249 5.11 7.99 10.13
CA ARG A 249 4.49 8.91 11.08
C ARG A 249 3.59 8.15 12.04
N PHE A 250 2.71 7.31 11.51
CA PHE A 250 1.83 6.48 12.31
C PHE A 250 2.61 5.59 13.29
N PHE A 251 3.66 4.89 12.84
CA PHE A 251 4.48 4.07 13.74
C PHE A 251 5.18 4.87 14.83
N LEU A 252 5.66 6.09 14.51
CA LEU A 252 6.26 6.96 15.51
C LEU A 252 5.24 7.45 16.53
N ASP A 253 4.02 7.76 16.11
CA ASP A 253 2.95 8.21 17.01
C ASP A 253 2.47 7.07 17.92
N GLU A 254 2.28 5.86 17.41
CA GLU A 254 1.86 4.67 18.17
C GLU A 254 2.95 4.10 19.10
N ALA A 255 4.23 4.41 18.83
CA ALA A 255 5.36 3.99 19.66
C ALA A 255 5.70 4.97 20.79
N ARG A 256 4.96 6.06 20.94
CA ARG A 256 5.17 7.03 22.01
C ARG A 256 4.49 6.58 23.29
N ASP A 257 5.23 6.65 24.39
CA ASP A 257 4.74 6.44 25.75
C ASP A 257 4.40 7.75 26.47
N CYS A 258 4.66 8.89 25.82
CA CYS A 258 4.35 10.22 26.32
C CYS A 258 4.13 11.19 25.16
N VAL A 259 3.08 12.03 25.29
CA VAL A 259 2.73 13.11 24.35
C VAL A 259 2.80 14.50 25.01
N CYS A 260 3.28 14.58 26.25
CA CYS A 260 3.45 15.84 26.97
C CYS A 260 4.48 16.75 26.28
N PRO A 261 4.35 18.08 26.40
CA PRO A 261 5.41 19.00 25.99
C PRO A 261 6.73 18.68 26.71
N PRO A 262 7.90 18.76 26.01
CA PRO A 262 9.19 18.44 26.60
C PRO A 262 9.57 19.26 27.86
N ALA A 263 8.98 20.42 28.05
CA ALA A 263 9.20 21.30 29.19
C ALA A 263 8.40 20.90 30.44
N LEU A 264 7.53 19.90 30.36
CA LEU A 264 6.74 19.46 31.51
C LEU A 264 7.60 18.57 32.42
N PRO A 265 7.83 18.93 33.70
CA PRO A 265 8.74 18.17 34.58
C PRO A 265 8.18 16.79 34.99
N VAL A 266 6.87 16.62 34.96
CA VAL A 266 6.19 15.35 35.27
C VAL A 266 5.20 15.03 34.18
N CYS A 267 5.22 13.77 33.71
CA CYS A 267 4.26 13.30 32.73
C CYS A 267 2.84 13.30 33.30
N SER A 268 1.90 13.97 32.62
CA SER A 268 0.49 14.06 33.00
C SER A 268 -0.44 13.50 31.92
N CYS A 269 0.09 12.83 30.88
CA CYS A 269 -0.73 12.19 29.86
C CYS A 269 -0.88 10.69 30.12
N ASP A 270 -1.98 10.13 29.63
CA ASP A 270 -2.27 8.69 29.69
C ASP A 270 -1.79 7.95 28.42
N ALA A 271 -0.83 8.54 27.68
CA ALA A 271 -0.29 7.92 26.49
C ALA A 271 0.51 6.66 26.82
N GLU A 272 0.23 5.60 26.11
CA GLU A 272 0.95 4.32 26.21
C GLU A 272 1.42 3.91 24.82
N ALA A 273 2.69 3.50 24.71
CA ALA A 273 3.20 2.92 23.49
C ALA A 273 2.43 1.62 23.16
N ARG A 274 1.77 1.60 22.01
CA ARG A 274 1.01 0.43 21.55
C ARG A 274 1.83 -0.52 20.70
N ILE A 275 2.92 -0.01 20.12
CA ILE A 275 3.82 -0.80 19.27
C ILE A 275 5.29 -0.57 19.61
N ARG A 276 6.12 -1.54 19.27
CA ARG A 276 7.57 -1.45 19.20
C ARG A 276 8.01 -1.45 17.75
N ILE A 277 8.72 -0.43 17.30
CA ILE A 277 9.23 -0.35 15.92
C ILE A 277 10.41 -1.32 15.79
N LEU A 278 10.27 -2.34 14.92
CA LEU A 278 11.34 -3.31 14.64
C LEU A 278 12.31 -2.80 13.58
N THR A 279 11.85 -1.96 12.65
CA THR A 279 12.66 -1.38 11.57
C THR A 279 12.77 0.14 11.73
N ARG A 280 13.78 0.63 12.46
CA ARG A 280 14.02 2.09 12.60
C ARG A 280 14.28 2.77 11.26
N LYS A 281 15.08 2.13 10.39
CA LYS A 281 15.23 2.48 8.97
C LYS A 281 14.41 1.48 8.15
N PRO A 282 13.78 1.92 7.04
CA PRO A 282 13.06 0.96 6.21
C PRO A 282 14.04 -0.05 5.61
N VAL A 283 13.64 -1.31 5.57
CA VAL A 283 14.36 -2.35 4.82
C VAL A 283 14.09 -2.11 3.34
N LYS A 284 15.12 -2.20 2.52
CA LYS A 284 15.07 -1.99 1.07
C LYS A 284 15.51 -3.25 0.35
N PRO A 285 15.02 -3.48 -0.86
CA PRO A 285 15.51 -4.57 -1.71
C PRO A 285 17.02 -4.48 -1.94
N LYS A 286 17.66 -5.62 -2.03
CA LYS A 286 19.07 -5.74 -2.41
C LYS A 286 19.25 -5.53 -3.91
N ASP A 287 20.46 -5.17 -4.34
CA ASP A 287 20.75 -4.93 -5.75
C ASP A 287 20.41 -6.16 -6.63
N ALA A 288 20.71 -7.36 -6.16
CA ALA A 288 20.36 -8.61 -6.85
C ALA A 288 18.84 -8.77 -7.07
N GLU A 289 18.00 -8.38 -6.11
CA GLU A 289 16.54 -8.38 -6.26
C GLU A 289 16.10 -7.34 -7.29
N ILE A 290 16.70 -6.13 -7.24
CA ILE A 290 16.37 -5.04 -8.17
C ILE A 290 16.74 -5.41 -9.62
N GLU A 291 17.82 -6.15 -9.84
CA GLU A 291 18.24 -6.66 -11.16
C GLU A 291 17.20 -7.62 -11.74
N HIS A 292 16.67 -8.54 -10.93
CA HIS A 292 15.64 -9.50 -11.35
C HIS A 292 14.23 -8.90 -11.38
N ASN A 293 13.92 -7.99 -10.45
CA ASN A 293 12.65 -7.30 -10.33
C ASN A 293 12.83 -5.78 -10.22
N PRO A 294 12.94 -5.05 -11.32
CA PRO A 294 13.12 -3.59 -11.31
C PRO A 294 11.99 -2.82 -10.60
N ARG A 295 10.81 -3.43 -10.42
CA ARG A 295 9.67 -2.84 -9.69
C ARG A 295 9.95 -2.74 -8.19
N ALA A 296 10.80 -3.60 -7.64
CA ALA A 296 11.21 -3.58 -6.25
C ALA A 296 12.02 -2.32 -5.88
N LYS A 297 12.65 -1.64 -6.86
CA LYS A 297 13.61 -0.53 -6.63
C LYS A 297 13.13 0.55 -5.66
N SER A 298 11.84 0.85 -5.63
CA SER A 298 11.27 1.88 -4.75
C SER A 298 10.67 1.33 -3.46
N ALA A 299 10.63 0.01 -3.29
CA ALA A 299 10.02 -0.64 -2.14
C ALA A 299 10.75 -0.30 -0.83
N LYS A 300 9.96 -0.17 0.24
CA LYS A 300 10.41 0.08 1.60
C LYS A 300 9.53 -0.68 2.56
N LEU A 301 10.11 -1.66 3.25
CA LEU A 301 9.42 -2.42 4.29
C LEU A 301 9.62 -1.75 5.65
N ARG A 302 8.51 -1.55 6.36
CA ARG A 302 8.49 -1.17 7.77
C ARG A 302 7.73 -2.21 8.57
N VAL A 303 8.27 -2.55 9.75
CA VAL A 303 7.67 -3.57 10.63
C VAL A 303 7.61 -3.03 12.05
N ALA A 304 6.48 -3.30 12.70
CA ALA A 304 6.26 -3.03 14.11
C ALA A 304 5.64 -4.27 14.80
N GLU A 305 5.89 -4.39 16.09
CA GLU A 305 5.33 -5.44 16.95
C GLU A 305 4.33 -4.80 17.92
N ARG A 306 3.18 -5.42 18.11
CA ARG A 306 2.16 -4.99 19.08
C ARG A 306 2.65 -5.26 20.50
N LEU A 307 2.63 -4.24 21.35
CA LEU A 307 2.96 -4.36 22.77
C LEU A 307 1.72 -4.78 23.59
N ALA A 308 1.97 -5.47 24.70
CA ALA A 308 0.93 -5.63 25.71
C ALA A 308 0.64 -4.26 26.34
N THR A 309 -0.64 -3.95 26.53
CA THR A 309 -1.03 -2.73 27.26
C THR A 309 -0.57 -2.87 28.71
N GLN A 310 0.36 -2.03 29.14
CA GLN A 310 0.74 -1.95 30.55
C GLN A 310 -0.21 -0.97 31.21
N ARG A 311 -1.20 -1.46 31.98
CA ARG A 311 -1.93 -0.56 32.89
C ARG A 311 -0.90 0.04 33.87
N LYS A 312 -0.63 1.34 33.75
CA LYS A 312 0.09 2.05 34.84
C LYS A 312 -0.71 1.84 36.11
N PRO A 313 -0.09 1.36 37.21
CA PRO A 313 -0.77 1.35 38.48
C PRO A 313 -1.27 2.76 38.76
N ALA A 314 -2.54 2.87 39.17
CA ALA A 314 -3.09 4.14 39.63
C ALA A 314 -2.19 4.67 40.77
N ALA A 315 -1.67 5.88 40.60
CA ALA A 315 -0.83 6.56 41.59
C ALA A 315 -1.64 6.94 42.82
#